data_ff541dd79049a7532632f385057f155d
#
_entry.id   ff541dd79049a7532632f385057f155d
#
_cell.length_a   1.000
_cell.length_b   1.000
_cell.length_c   1.000
_cell.angle_alpha   90.00
_cell.angle_beta   90.00
_cell.angle_gamma   90.00
#
_symmetry.space_group_name_H-M   'P 1'
#
loop_
_entity.id
_entity.type
_entity.pdbx_description
1 polymer ?
#
loop_
_entity_poly.entity_id
_entity_poly.type
_entity_poly.pdbx_seq_one_letter_code
_entity_poly.pdbx_strand_id
1 'polypeptide(L)'
;DEKDSTLLAVLYDTSMSADETMDAIEELRGVVKDQCYISGMSAVVTDIKNLSNKETPVYVLIAVVLAVIVLSLTMDSALAPIFFLLSIGMAIVYNLGTNVFKGEISYVTQALAAVLQLGVTMDYSIFLWHSYEEQQERFQGDKKRAMAHAISNTITSVVGSSITTVAGFVALCFMSFTLGMDLGIVMAKGVVLGVICCVTVLPSLLLVFDKAIEKTKHKVIIPDLGRIADWIVRHYGVFLIVFLVVLGPAIYGYTHTDVYYDLAGTLPKSLSSITANDKLNEDFEMGAT
;
A
#
# COMPACT_ATOMS: atom_id res chain seq x y z
N ASP A 1 -3.57 -23.40 -44.74
CA ASP A 1 -2.54 -22.94 -43.86
C ASP A 1 -1.59 -22.00 -44.58
N GLU A 2 -1.96 -20.74 -44.66
CA GLU A 2 -1.13 -19.68 -45.31
C GLU A 2 0.00 -19.17 -44.39
N LYS A 3 0.02 -19.59 -43.10
CA LYS A 3 1.06 -19.21 -42.14
C LYS A 3 1.65 -20.49 -41.56
N ASP A 4 2.96 -20.62 -41.58
CA ASP A 4 3.77 -21.77 -41.18
C ASP A 4 3.80 -21.93 -39.64
N SER A 5 2.61 -21.91 -39.01
CA SER A 5 2.44 -21.93 -37.55
C SER A 5 1.51 -23.09 -37.12
N THR A 6 1.82 -23.71 -36.00
CA THR A 6 1.06 -24.86 -35.43
C THR A 6 0.59 -24.48 -34.01
N LEU A 7 -0.70 -24.68 -33.74
CA LEU A 7 -1.29 -24.50 -32.42
C LEU A 7 -1.35 -25.84 -31.67
N LEU A 8 -0.79 -25.85 -30.46
CA LEU A 8 -0.89 -26.97 -29.52
C LEU A 8 -1.68 -26.50 -28.29
N ALA A 9 -2.72 -27.26 -27.94
CA ALA A 9 -3.49 -26.99 -26.72
C ALA A 9 -2.98 -27.86 -25.57
N VAL A 10 -2.58 -27.26 -24.46
CA VAL A 10 -2.20 -27.94 -23.23
C VAL A 10 -3.28 -27.70 -22.19
N LEU A 11 -3.81 -28.76 -21.62
CA LEU A 11 -4.85 -28.73 -20.59
C LEU A 11 -4.24 -29.18 -19.26
N TYR A 12 -4.52 -28.41 -18.24
CA TYR A 12 -4.14 -28.71 -16.85
C TYR A 12 -5.38 -29.15 -16.09
N ASP A 13 -5.25 -30.11 -15.19
CA ASP A 13 -6.31 -30.62 -14.31
C ASP A 13 -6.38 -29.84 -12.98
N THR A 14 -5.44 -28.94 -12.74
CA THR A 14 -5.41 -28.01 -11.62
C THR A 14 -5.87 -26.61 -12.04
N SER A 15 -6.21 -25.75 -11.07
CA SER A 15 -6.66 -24.39 -11.37
C SER A 15 -5.54 -23.56 -12.01
N MET A 16 -5.91 -22.51 -12.78
CA MET A 16 -4.96 -21.62 -13.45
C MET A 16 -4.03 -20.87 -12.49
N SER A 17 -4.41 -20.77 -11.20
CA SER A 17 -3.65 -20.11 -10.14
C SER A 17 -2.99 -21.10 -9.18
N ALA A 18 -3.07 -22.41 -9.43
CA ALA A 18 -2.38 -23.41 -8.63
C ALA A 18 -0.87 -23.35 -8.89
N ASP A 19 -0.08 -23.55 -7.83
CA ASP A 19 1.39 -23.53 -7.95
C ASP A 19 1.88 -24.58 -8.94
N GLU A 20 1.28 -25.77 -8.96
CA GLU A 20 1.61 -26.85 -9.91
C GLU A 20 1.41 -26.41 -11.37
N THR A 21 0.32 -25.67 -11.68
CA THR A 21 0.08 -25.16 -13.03
C THR A 21 1.11 -24.09 -13.40
N MET A 22 1.42 -23.20 -12.47
CA MET A 22 2.38 -22.12 -12.72
C MET A 22 3.80 -22.66 -12.88
N ASP A 23 4.21 -23.63 -12.06
CA ASP A 23 5.52 -24.29 -12.15
C ASP A 23 5.64 -25.06 -13.49
N ALA A 24 4.59 -25.77 -13.91
CA ALA A 24 4.57 -26.44 -15.21
C ALA A 24 4.69 -25.47 -16.39
N ILE A 25 4.11 -24.26 -16.30
CA ILE A 25 4.27 -23.23 -17.33
C ILE A 25 5.71 -22.71 -17.36
N GLU A 26 6.36 -22.54 -16.20
CA GLU A 26 7.76 -22.11 -16.13
C GLU A 26 8.70 -23.20 -16.67
N GLU A 27 8.47 -24.46 -16.36
CA GLU A 27 9.22 -25.57 -16.93
C GLU A 27 9.04 -25.64 -18.45
N LEU A 28 7.81 -25.49 -18.96
CA LEU A 28 7.55 -25.43 -20.40
C LEU A 28 8.34 -24.28 -21.06
N ARG A 29 8.36 -23.10 -20.46
CA ARG A 29 9.15 -21.96 -20.96
C ARG A 29 10.65 -22.26 -20.99
N GLY A 30 11.15 -23.06 -20.05
CA GLY A 30 12.54 -23.49 -20.02
C GLY A 30 12.90 -24.50 -21.13
N VAL A 31 11.92 -25.25 -21.62
CA VAL A 31 12.13 -26.30 -22.65
C VAL A 31 11.87 -25.77 -24.05
N VAL A 32 10.89 -24.86 -24.23
CA VAL A 32 10.56 -24.31 -25.56
C VAL A 32 11.62 -23.34 -26.03
N LYS A 33 11.87 -23.35 -27.35
CA LYS A 33 12.82 -22.42 -28.01
C LYS A 33 12.14 -21.08 -28.34
N ASP A 34 12.93 -20.12 -28.75
CA ASP A 34 12.52 -18.72 -29.06
C ASP A 34 11.38 -18.59 -30.08
N GLN A 35 11.08 -19.65 -30.85
CA GLN A 35 9.98 -19.67 -31.82
C GLN A 35 8.65 -20.17 -31.25
N CYS A 36 8.61 -20.59 -29.99
CA CYS A 36 7.40 -21.07 -29.34
C CYS A 36 6.86 -20.01 -28.37
N TYR A 37 5.58 -19.72 -28.50
CA TYR A 37 4.86 -18.75 -27.67
C TYR A 37 3.85 -19.48 -26.79
N ILE A 38 3.86 -19.22 -25.49
CA ILE A 38 2.92 -19.80 -24.53
C ILE A 38 1.90 -18.73 -24.15
N SER A 39 0.66 -18.92 -24.60
CA SER A 39 -0.48 -18.04 -24.36
C SER A 39 -1.52 -18.72 -23.47
N GLY A 40 -2.56 -17.97 -23.13
CA GLY A 40 -3.69 -18.42 -22.32
C GLY A 40 -3.69 -17.87 -20.92
N MET A 41 -4.86 -17.94 -20.25
CA MET A 41 -5.05 -17.31 -18.94
C MET A 41 -4.09 -17.81 -17.86
N SER A 42 -3.71 -19.10 -17.88
CA SER A 42 -2.74 -19.63 -16.93
C SER A 42 -1.35 -18.99 -17.10
N ALA A 43 -0.91 -18.75 -18.34
CA ALA A 43 0.36 -18.05 -18.61
C ALA A 43 0.30 -16.58 -18.18
N VAL A 44 -0.83 -15.91 -18.38
CA VAL A 44 -1.07 -14.53 -17.92
C VAL A 44 -1.00 -14.45 -16.40
N VAL A 45 -1.67 -15.35 -15.68
CA VAL A 45 -1.66 -15.39 -14.20
C VAL A 45 -0.24 -15.64 -13.67
N THR A 46 0.52 -16.53 -14.31
CA THR A 46 1.94 -16.79 -13.98
C THR A 46 2.78 -15.53 -14.16
N ASP A 47 2.63 -14.81 -15.26
CA ASP A 47 3.35 -13.57 -15.51
C ASP A 47 2.97 -12.48 -14.52
N ILE A 48 1.70 -12.34 -14.15
CA ILE A 48 1.24 -11.40 -13.11
C ILE A 48 1.88 -11.72 -11.76
N LYS A 49 1.92 -13.01 -11.36
CA LYS A 49 2.58 -13.44 -10.12
C LYS A 49 4.06 -13.05 -10.12
N ASN A 50 4.76 -13.37 -11.20
CA ASN A 50 6.18 -13.09 -11.33
C ASN A 50 6.48 -11.58 -11.35
N LEU A 51 5.68 -10.82 -12.09
CA LEU A 51 5.77 -9.37 -12.13
C LEU A 51 5.52 -8.75 -10.74
N SER A 52 4.45 -9.17 -10.07
CA SER A 52 4.13 -8.70 -8.72
C SER A 52 5.24 -9.01 -7.73
N ASN A 53 5.78 -10.23 -7.73
CA ASN A 53 6.87 -10.63 -6.84
C ASN A 53 8.16 -9.82 -7.09
N LYS A 54 8.41 -9.44 -8.34
CA LYS A 54 9.59 -8.65 -8.72
C LYS A 54 9.41 -7.16 -8.42
N GLU A 55 8.25 -6.62 -8.67
CA GLU A 55 8.01 -5.17 -8.59
C GLU A 55 7.59 -4.71 -7.20
N THR A 56 6.81 -5.49 -6.47
CA THR A 56 6.32 -5.09 -5.13
C THR A 56 7.44 -4.69 -4.18
N PRO A 57 8.56 -5.43 -4.02
CA PRO A 57 9.65 -5.02 -3.13
C PRO A 57 10.29 -3.70 -3.55
N VAL A 58 10.41 -3.47 -4.87
CA VAL A 58 11.02 -2.25 -5.42
C VAL A 58 10.13 -1.03 -5.12
N TYR A 59 8.84 -1.12 -5.37
CA TYR A 59 7.91 -0.01 -5.09
C TYR A 59 7.74 0.25 -3.61
N VAL A 60 7.74 -0.80 -2.77
CA VAL A 60 7.75 -0.64 -1.31
C VAL A 60 9.01 0.09 -0.86
N LEU A 61 10.19 -0.28 -1.40
CA LEU A 61 11.44 0.41 -1.08
C LEU A 61 11.41 1.89 -1.51
N ILE A 62 10.90 2.19 -2.70
CA ILE A 62 10.74 3.56 -3.18
C ILE A 62 9.80 4.34 -2.24
N ALA A 63 8.67 3.76 -1.86
CA ALA A 63 7.74 4.39 -0.92
C ALA A 63 8.39 4.68 0.43
N VAL A 64 9.14 3.74 0.98
CA VAL A 64 9.91 3.89 2.23
C VAL A 64 10.94 5.03 2.12
N VAL A 65 11.72 5.06 1.04
CA VAL A 65 12.74 6.12 0.83
C VAL A 65 12.07 7.50 0.72
N LEU A 66 11.01 7.61 -0.08
CA LEU A 66 10.25 8.86 -0.19
C LEU A 66 9.66 9.29 1.15
N ALA A 67 9.10 8.36 1.92
CA ALA A 67 8.59 8.64 3.25
C ALA A 67 9.68 9.15 4.20
N VAL A 68 10.87 8.53 4.22
CA VAL A 68 12.02 9.01 5.00
C VAL A 68 12.38 10.45 4.61
N ILE A 69 12.49 10.72 3.32
CA ILE A 69 12.87 12.05 2.82
C ILE A 69 11.82 13.08 3.28
N VAL A 70 10.54 12.83 3.01
CA VAL A 70 9.46 13.77 3.37
C VAL A 70 9.41 14.00 4.87
N LEU A 71 9.43 12.92 5.67
CA LEU A 71 9.38 13.04 7.13
C LEU A 71 10.63 13.73 7.70
N SER A 72 11.83 13.46 7.16
CA SER A 72 13.03 14.15 7.60
C SER A 72 13.03 15.63 7.27
N LEU A 73 12.29 16.07 6.25
CA LEU A 73 12.11 17.49 5.93
C LEU A 73 11.04 18.17 6.79
N THR A 74 10.04 17.41 7.24
CA THR A 74 8.88 17.93 7.98
C THR A 74 9.08 17.89 9.49
N MET A 75 9.91 16.99 9.99
CA MET A 75 10.19 16.81 11.42
C MET A 75 11.48 17.52 11.84
N ASP A 76 11.68 17.65 13.12
CA ASP A 76 12.88 18.26 13.73
C ASP A 76 14.08 17.30 13.87
N SER A 77 13.91 16.01 13.48
CA SER A 77 14.95 14.97 13.54
C SER A 77 14.96 14.09 12.30
N ALA A 78 16.14 13.88 11.73
CA ALA A 78 16.31 12.98 10.59
C ALA A 78 16.26 11.48 10.95
N LEU A 79 16.47 11.14 12.23
CA LEU A 79 16.49 9.76 12.69
C LEU A 79 15.13 9.25 13.16
N ALA A 80 14.27 10.12 13.67
CA ALA A 80 12.93 9.76 14.15
C ALA A 80 12.08 9.05 13.07
N PRO A 81 12.05 9.50 11.79
CA PRO A 81 11.34 8.80 10.71
C PRO A 81 11.77 7.36 10.50
N ILE A 82 13.03 7.04 10.72
CA ILE A 82 13.54 5.66 10.58
C ILE A 82 12.90 4.74 11.63
N PHE A 83 12.74 5.22 12.86
CA PHE A 83 12.06 4.45 13.92
C PHE A 83 10.56 4.31 13.67
N PHE A 84 9.92 5.31 13.05
CA PHE A 84 8.53 5.20 12.62
C PHE A 84 8.37 4.07 11.60
N LEU A 85 9.19 4.10 10.56
CA LEU A 85 9.18 3.08 9.51
C LEU A 85 9.55 1.69 10.03
N LEU A 86 10.47 1.62 10.99
CA LEU A 86 10.81 0.36 11.65
C LEU A 86 9.61 -0.20 12.42
N SER A 87 8.91 0.63 13.20
CA SER A 87 7.70 0.23 13.93
C SER A 87 6.57 -0.20 12.99
N ILE A 88 6.35 0.56 11.91
CA ILE A 88 5.34 0.23 10.88
C ILE A 88 5.76 -1.04 10.13
N GLY A 89 7.03 -1.19 9.80
CA GLY A 89 7.56 -2.41 9.16
C GLY A 89 7.32 -3.66 10.01
N MET A 90 7.51 -3.57 11.33
CA MET A 90 7.17 -4.66 12.25
C MET A 90 5.65 -4.95 12.23
N ALA A 91 4.81 -3.93 12.22
CA ALA A 91 3.36 -4.10 12.11
C ALA A 91 2.95 -4.78 10.79
N ILE A 92 3.60 -4.41 9.66
CA ILE A 92 3.37 -5.06 8.36
C ILE A 92 3.79 -6.53 8.41
N VAL A 93 4.95 -6.84 8.97
CA VAL A 93 5.43 -8.23 9.11
C VAL A 93 4.47 -9.05 9.98
N TYR A 94 3.99 -8.50 11.10
CA TYR A 94 2.98 -9.18 11.93
C TYR A 94 1.66 -9.36 11.17
N ASN A 95 1.23 -8.35 10.41
CA ASN A 95 0.01 -8.45 9.62
C ASN A 95 0.11 -9.53 8.55
N LEU A 96 1.16 -9.51 7.75
CA LEU A 96 1.36 -10.51 6.67
C LEU A 96 1.65 -11.90 7.25
N GLY A 97 2.48 -12.00 8.29
CA GLY A 97 2.82 -13.27 8.92
C GLY A 97 1.63 -13.99 9.56
N THR A 98 0.70 -13.25 10.17
CA THR A 98 -0.51 -13.84 10.75
C THR A 98 -1.51 -14.34 9.72
N ASN A 99 -1.30 -14.12 8.42
CA ASN A 99 -2.14 -14.72 7.37
C ASN A 99 -1.92 -16.23 7.21
N VAL A 100 -0.85 -16.79 7.80
CA VAL A 100 -0.66 -18.25 7.87
C VAL A 100 -1.88 -18.99 8.46
N PHE A 101 -2.62 -18.35 9.38
CA PHE A 101 -3.85 -18.91 9.95
C PHE A 101 -5.04 -18.88 8.99
N LYS A 102 -4.97 -18.08 7.93
CA LYS A 102 -6.01 -18.00 6.88
C LYS A 102 -5.74 -18.98 5.74
N GLY A 103 -4.48 -19.39 5.55
CA GLY A 103 -4.01 -20.25 4.48
C GLY A 103 -3.53 -19.45 3.28
N GLU A 104 -4.43 -18.79 2.57
CA GLU A 104 -4.12 -18.09 1.31
C GLU A 104 -4.56 -16.62 1.36
N ILE A 105 -3.82 -15.75 0.68
CA ILE A 105 -4.18 -14.36 0.40
C ILE A 105 -3.91 -14.04 -1.06
N SER A 106 -4.73 -13.17 -1.64
CA SER A 106 -4.50 -12.68 -3.00
C SER A 106 -3.18 -11.93 -3.10
N TYR A 107 -2.45 -12.11 -4.22
CA TYR A 107 -1.24 -11.34 -4.51
C TYR A 107 -1.52 -9.82 -4.54
N VAL A 108 -2.69 -9.41 -5.01
CA VAL A 108 -3.13 -8.01 -4.98
C VAL A 108 -3.24 -7.52 -3.55
N THR A 109 -3.87 -8.31 -2.67
CA THR A 109 -3.97 -7.99 -1.24
C THR A 109 -2.60 -7.89 -0.59
N GLN A 110 -1.69 -8.81 -0.88
CA GLN A 110 -0.33 -8.79 -0.35
C GLN A 110 0.43 -7.52 -0.75
N ALA A 111 0.40 -7.17 -2.04
CA ALA A 111 1.08 -5.98 -2.56
C ALA A 111 0.48 -4.68 -1.99
N LEU A 112 -0.85 -4.56 -2.01
CA LEU A 112 -1.53 -3.37 -1.53
C LEU A 112 -1.45 -3.22 0.00
N ALA A 113 -1.51 -4.32 0.76
CA ALA A 113 -1.50 -4.27 2.22
C ALA A 113 -0.24 -3.60 2.76
N ALA A 114 0.94 -3.88 2.20
CA ALA A 114 2.19 -3.26 2.65
C ALA A 114 2.17 -1.74 2.43
N VAL A 115 1.80 -1.28 1.23
CA VAL A 115 1.81 0.15 0.87
C VAL A 115 0.70 0.93 1.57
N LEU A 116 -0.53 0.38 1.59
CA LEU A 116 -1.65 1.05 2.24
C LEU A 116 -1.49 1.10 3.75
N GLN A 117 -0.99 0.03 4.37
CA GLN A 117 -0.72 0.02 5.81
C GLN A 117 0.35 1.05 6.17
N LEU A 118 1.42 1.17 5.36
CA LEU A 118 2.43 2.21 5.54
C LEU A 118 1.77 3.60 5.59
N GLY A 119 0.95 3.94 4.58
CA GLY A 119 0.29 5.25 4.50
C GLY A 119 -0.69 5.50 5.65
N VAL A 120 -1.56 4.54 5.95
CA VAL A 120 -2.61 4.71 6.99
C VAL A 120 -2.03 4.79 8.41
N THR A 121 -0.95 4.05 8.70
CA THR A 121 -0.42 3.99 10.08
C THR A 121 0.67 5.03 10.35
N MET A 122 1.21 5.66 9.32
CA MET A 122 2.23 6.70 9.47
C MET A 122 1.72 7.92 10.24
N ASP A 123 0.49 8.34 9.97
CA ASP A 123 -0.13 9.49 10.62
C ASP A 123 -0.23 9.31 12.14
N TYR A 124 -0.46 8.08 12.62
CA TYR A 124 -0.50 7.79 14.06
C TYR A 124 0.85 8.02 14.72
N SER A 125 1.93 7.68 14.03
CA SER A 125 3.30 7.91 14.51
C SER A 125 3.65 9.40 14.56
N ILE A 126 3.20 10.17 13.58
CA ILE A 126 3.38 11.63 13.52
C ILE A 126 2.62 12.30 14.68
N PHE A 127 1.36 11.92 14.92
CA PHE A 127 0.58 12.45 16.04
C PHE A 127 1.23 12.17 17.39
N LEU A 128 1.73 10.96 17.60
CA LEU A 128 2.42 10.60 18.81
C LEU A 128 3.71 11.42 18.99
N TRP A 129 4.48 11.61 17.92
CA TRP A 129 5.71 12.39 17.95
C TRP A 129 5.46 13.84 18.35
N HIS A 130 4.54 14.53 17.66
CA HIS A 130 4.23 15.93 17.99
C HIS A 130 3.70 16.08 19.41
N SER A 131 2.86 15.16 19.87
CA SER A 131 2.44 15.16 21.28
C SER A 131 3.61 14.93 22.22
N TYR A 132 4.57 14.08 21.86
CA TYR A 132 5.76 13.82 22.67
C TYR A 132 6.67 15.05 22.75
N GLU A 133 6.90 15.76 21.65
CA GLU A 133 7.65 17.02 21.63
C GLU A 133 6.99 18.07 22.55
N GLU A 134 5.70 18.28 22.42
CA GLU A 134 4.95 19.21 23.27
C GLU A 134 5.06 18.86 24.77
N GLN A 135 4.95 17.56 25.10
CA GLN A 135 5.08 17.13 26.49
C GLN A 135 6.53 17.19 27.00
N GLN A 136 7.55 17.04 26.15
CA GLN A 136 8.95 17.24 26.56
C GLN A 136 9.21 18.65 27.06
N GLU A 137 8.69 19.65 26.37
CA GLU A 137 8.79 21.05 26.80
C GLU A 137 8.10 21.27 28.16
N ARG A 138 6.91 20.67 28.33
CA ARG A 138 6.10 20.82 29.55
C ARG A 138 6.74 20.14 30.77
N PHE A 139 7.37 18.97 30.60
CA PHE A 139 7.98 18.20 31.68
C PHE A 139 9.49 18.42 31.85
N GLN A 140 10.05 19.50 31.29
CA GLN A 140 11.42 19.95 31.50
C GLN A 140 12.47 18.83 31.30
N GLY A 141 12.26 17.91 30.35
CA GLY A 141 13.19 16.84 29.99
C GLY A 141 13.00 15.51 30.69
N ASP A 142 11.97 15.32 31.52
CA ASP A 142 11.57 13.97 31.96
C ASP A 142 10.90 13.22 30.82
N LYS A 143 11.74 12.57 30.00
CA LYS A 143 11.34 11.91 28.75
C LYS A 143 10.35 10.76 28.94
N LYS A 144 10.46 10.01 30.05
CA LYS A 144 9.53 8.91 30.34
C LYS A 144 8.15 9.45 30.69
N ARG A 145 8.09 10.48 31.50
CA ARG A 145 6.84 11.12 31.88
C ARG A 145 6.20 11.83 30.69
N ALA A 146 6.99 12.53 29.88
CA ALA A 146 6.54 13.16 28.65
C ALA A 146 5.94 12.13 27.68
N MET A 147 6.60 11.00 27.47
CA MET A 147 6.09 9.92 26.62
C MET A 147 4.79 9.29 27.14
N ALA A 148 4.69 9.04 28.44
CA ALA A 148 3.47 8.50 29.05
C ALA A 148 2.28 9.45 28.83
N HIS A 149 2.48 10.76 28.99
CA HIS A 149 1.44 11.76 28.72
C HIS A 149 1.14 11.89 27.21
N ALA A 150 2.15 11.81 26.35
CA ALA A 150 1.96 11.82 24.91
C ALA A 150 1.07 10.65 24.45
N ILE A 151 1.35 9.45 24.91
CA ILE A 151 0.50 8.28 24.65
C ILE A 151 -0.92 8.52 25.14
N SER A 152 -1.09 8.99 26.37
CA SER A 152 -2.41 9.23 26.95
C SER A 152 -3.22 10.28 26.17
N ASN A 153 -2.57 11.32 25.69
CA ASN A 153 -3.23 12.38 24.91
C ASN A 153 -3.59 11.97 23.50
N THR A 154 -2.76 11.12 22.87
CA THR A 154 -2.96 10.74 21.46
C THR A 154 -3.81 9.49 21.30
N ILE A 155 -3.83 8.58 22.29
CA ILE A 155 -4.50 7.29 22.15
C ILE A 155 -5.98 7.41 21.81
N THR A 156 -6.69 8.36 22.37
CA THR A 156 -8.11 8.59 22.09
C THR A 156 -8.35 8.98 20.64
N SER A 157 -7.53 9.90 20.12
CA SER A 157 -7.64 10.35 18.72
C SER A 157 -7.22 9.26 17.75
N VAL A 158 -6.12 8.56 18.04
CA VAL A 158 -5.60 7.45 17.22
C VAL A 158 -6.59 6.28 17.19
N VAL A 159 -7.14 5.88 18.33
CA VAL A 159 -8.15 4.81 18.40
C VAL A 159 -9.44 5.25 17.70
N GLY A 160 -9.90 6.47 17.92
CA GLY A 160 -11.09 6.99 17.24
C GLY A 160 -10.96 6.98 15.72
N SER A 161 -9.84 7.48 15.19
CA SER A 161 -9.54 7.45 13.75
C SER A 161 -9.39 6.01 13.22
N SER A 162 -8.70 5.14 13.96
CA SER A 162 -8.50 3.75 13.53
C SER A 162 -9.79 2.94 13.51
N ILE A 163 -10.72 3.16 14.44
CA ILE A 163 -12.03 2.49 14.44
C ILE A 163 -12.80 2.81 13.15
N THR A 164 -12.81 4.07 12.71
CA THR A 164 -13.49 4.44 11.46
C THR A 164 -12.83 3.81 10.25
N THR A 165 -11.51 3.75 10.21
CA THR A 165 -10.75 3.10 9.15
C THR A 165 -10.99 1.59 9.14
N VAL A 166 -10.95 0.93 10.30
CA VAL A 166 -11.27 -0.49 10.45
C VAL A 166 -12.70 -0.77 10.01
N ALA A 167 -13.67 0.06 10.40
CA ALA A 167 -15.07 -0.09 9.97
C ALA A 167 -15.22 0.00 8.45
N GLY A 168 -14.47 0.90 7.79
CA GLY A 168 -14.42 1.00 6.32
C GLY A 168 -13.88 -0.29 5.68
N PHE A 169 -12.77 -0.85 6.20
CA PHE A 169 -12.25 -2.13 5.70
C PHE A 169 -13.16 -3.31 6.02
N VAL A 170 -13.79 -3.35 7.19
CA VAL A 170 -14.79 -4.38 7.52
C VAL A 170 -15.99 -4.31 6.58
N ALA A 171 -16.40 -3.13 6.12
CA ALA A 171 -17.47 -3.01 5.14
C ALA A 171 -17.13 -3.74 3.81
N LEU A 172 -15.86 -3.79 3.40
CA LEU A 172 -15.44 -4.56 2.22
C LEU A 172 -15.65 -6.07 2.40
N CYS A 173 -15.68 -6.57 3.65
CA CYS A 173 -15.91 -7.99 3.91
C CYS A 173 -17.35 -8.44 3.54
N PHE A 174 -18.28 -7.51 3.37
CA PHE A 174 -19.66 -7.80 2.94
C PHE A 174 -19.83 -7.79 1.41
N MET A 175 -18.75 -7.52 0.65
CA MET A 175 -18.80 -7.61 -0.80
C MET A 175 -18.92 -9.06 -1.25
N SER A 176 -19.70 -9.31 -2.29
CA SER A 176 -19.78 -10.62 -2.96
C SER A 176 -18.47 -10.99 -3.68
N PHE A 177 -17.64 -9.98 -3.99
CA PHE A 177 -16.35 -10.16 -4.65
C PHE A 177 -15.29 -10.56 -3.60
N THR A 178 -14.76 -11.76 -3.72
CA THR A 178 -13.85 -12.36 -2.72
C THR A 178 -12.58 -11.57 -2.47
N LEU A 179 -12.05 -10.86 -3.49
CA LEU A 179 -10.91 -9.98 -3.35
C LEU A 179 -11.18 -8.82 -2.37
N GLY A 180 -12.41 -8.28 -2.39
CA GLY A 180 -12.83 -7.24 -1.45
C GLY A 180 -12.82 -7.73 -0.01
N MET A 181 -13.34 -8.93 0.24
CA MET A 181 -13.31 -9.57 1.55
C MET A 181 -11.87 -9.84 2.02
N ASP A 182 -11.03 -10.35 1.13
CA ASP A 182 -9.63 -10.64 1.43
C ASP A 182 -8.88 -9.38 1.84
N LEU A 183 -8.96 -8.34 1.03
CA LEU A 183 -8.36 -7.03 1.31
C LEU A 183 -8.92 -6.42 2.60
N GLY A 184 -10.25 -6.50 2.81
CA GLY A 184 -10.92 -5.97 3.98
C GLY A 184 -10.39 -6.56 5.28
N ILE A 185 -10.27 -7.88 5.37
CA ILE A 185 -9.75 -8.58 6.56
C ILE A 185 -8.28 -8.21 6.82
N VAL A 186 -7.44 -8.30 5.79
CA VAL A 186 -6.00 -8.05 5.94
C VAL A 186 -5.73 -6.59 6.32
N MET A 187 -6.46 -5.65 5.71
CA MET A 187 -6.28 -4.22 6.02
C MET A 187 -6.85 -3.84 7.38
N ALA A 188 -8.03 -4.33 7.77
CA ALA A 188 -8.59 -4.09 9.10
C ALA A 188 -7.64 -4.58 10.20
N LYS A 189 -7.12 -5.79 10.06
CA LYS A 189 -6.11 -6.38 10.96
C LYS A 189 -4.81 -5.56 10.95
N GLY A 190 -4.36 -5.12 9.78
CA GLY A 190 -3.16 -4.29 9.61
C GLY A 190 -3.25 -2.96 10.37
N VAL A 191 -4.40 -2.29 10.31
CA VAL A 191 -4.64 -1.04 11.07
C VAL A 191 -4.59 -1.29 12.57
N VAL A 192 -5.24 -2.34 13.07
CA VAL A 192 -5.21 -2.70 14.50
C VAL A 192 -3.79 -2.97 14.97
N LEU A 193 -3.03 -3.77 14.23
CA LEU A 193 -1.62 -4.05 14.54
C LEU A 193 -0.75 -2.79 14.45
N GLY A 194 -1.03 -1.91 13.50
CA GLY A 194 -0.36 -0.61 13.36
C GLY A 194 -0.57 0.27 14.60
N VAL A 195 -1.80 0.36 15.11
CA VAL A 195 -2.10 1.11 16.35
C VAL A 195 -1.37 0.49 17.54
N ILE A 196 -1.40 -0.83 17.68
CA ILE A 196 -0.69 -1.51 18.79
C ILE A 196 0.82 -1.20 18.71
N CYS A 197 1.44 -1.31 17.54
CA CYS A 197 2.85 -0.99 17.36
C CYS A 197 3.13 0.50 17.62
N CYS A 198 2.24 1.40 17.20
CA CYS A 198 2.39 2.83 17.43
C CYS A 198 2.39 3.20 18.92
N VAL A 199 1.56 2.56 19.74
CA VAL A 199 1.47 2.88 21.18
C VAL A 199 2.40 2.05 22.09
N THR A 200 3.06 1.02 21.54
CA THR A 200 3.95 0.13 22.31
C THR A 200 5.38 0.13 21.77
N VAL A 201 5.57 -0.30 20.53
CA VAL A 201 6.89 -0.46 19.91
C VAL A 201 7.54 0.89 19.64
N LEU A 202 6.82 1.82 19.03
CA LEU A 202 7.35 3.12 18.67
C LEU A 202 7.81 3.92 19.89
N PRO A 203 7.04 4.11 20.98
CA PRO A 203 7.51 4.78 22.18
C PRO A 203 8.75 4.14 22.77
N SER A 204 8.81 2.81 22.76
CA SER A 204 9.97 2.06 23.27
C SER A 204 11.22 2.35 22.44
N LEU A 205 11.12 2.34 21.11
CA LEU A 205 12.21 2.69 20.20
C LEU A 205 12.68 4.13 20.42
N LEU A 206 11.75 5.09 20.48
CA LEU A 206 12.06 6.50 20.68
C LEU A 206 12.79 6.74 22.01
N LEU A 207 12.35 6.11 23.10
CA LEU A 207 12.98 6.25 24.41
C LEU A 207 14.36 5.57 24.48
N VAL A 208 14.54 4.40 23.88
CA VAL A 208 15.83 3.68 23.86
C VAL A 208 16.88 4.45 23.05
N PHE A 209 16.49 4.96 21.89
CA PHE A 209 17.39 5.66 20.96
C PHE A 209 17.34 7.18 21.07
N ASP A 210 16.74 7.70 22.12
CA ASP A 210 16.56 9.13 22.36
C ASP A 210 17.85 9.97 22.20
N LYS A 211 18.98 9.53 22.78
CA LYS A 211 20.28 10.20 22.63
C LYS A 211 20.76 10.28 21.17
N ALA A 212 20.40 9.31 20.34
CA ALA A 212 20.77 9.30 18.93
C ALA A 212 19.84 10.25 18.15
N ILE A 213 18.57 10.28 18.49
CA ILE A 213 17.59 11.20 17.91
C ILE A 213 17.97 12.65 18.20
N GLU A 214 18.34 12.97 19.45
CA GLU A 214 18.79 14.31 19.84
C GLU A 214 20.00 14.81 19.03
N LYS A 215 20.95 13.92 18.69
CA LYS A 215 22.12 14.29 17.88
C LYS A 215 21.78 14.62 16.42
N THR A 216 20.63 14.19 15.93
CA THR A 216 20.19 14.40 14.55
C THR A 216 19.13 15.49 14.44
N LYS A 217 18.88 16.23 15.54
CA LYS A 217 17.95 17.35 15.53
C LYS A 217 18.41 18.47 14.61
N HIS A 218 17.49 18.99 13.82
CA HIS A 218 17.68 20.11 12.92
C HIS A 218 16.45 21.02 12.92
N LYS A 219 16.58 22.21 12.35
CA LYS A 219 15.41 23.09 12.18
C LYS A 219 14.47 22.50 11.13
N VAL A 220 13.19 22.47 11.45
CA VAL A 220 12.13 22.13 10.51
C VAL A 220 12.21 23.06 9.30
N ILE A 221 12.22 22.49 8.11
CA ILE A 221 12.37 23.24 6.85
C ILE A 221 11.04 23.87 6.42
N ILE A 222 9.92 23.29 6.86
CA ILE A 222 8.59 23.82 6.55
C ILE A 222 8.40 25.15 7.29
N PRO A 223 8.15 26.24 6.56
CA PRO A 223 7.89 27.54 7.21
C PRO A 223 6.56 27.51 7.97
N ASP A 224 6.47 28.35 8.99
CA ASP A 224 5.21 28.57 9.69
C ASP A 224 4.12 29.05 8.72
N LEU A 225 3.08 28.23 8.62
CA LEU A 225 1.91 28.47 7.76
C LEU A 225 0.82 29.32 8.44
N GLY A 226 1.12 29.93 9.59
CA GLY A 226 0.16 30.74 10.35
C GLY A 226 -0.51 31.82 9.51
N ARG A 227 0.24 32.50 8.63
CA ARG A 227 -0.34 33.52 7.72
C ARG A 227 -1.37 32.94 6.73
N ILE A 228 -1.13 31.69 6.26
CA ILE A 228 -2.06 30.99 5.35
C ILE A 228 -3.30 30.57 6.13
N ALA A 229 -3.12 30.07 7.35
CA ALA A 229 -4.22 29.70 8.22
C ALA A 229 -5.12 30.90 8.54
N ASP A 230 -4.53 32.06 8.92
CA ASP A 230 -5.25 33.29 9.15
C ASP A 230 -6.00 33.78 7.91
N TRP A 231 -5.40 33.67 6.72
CA TRP A 231 -6.03 34.05 5.48
C TRP A 231 -7.22 33.15 5.14
N ILE A 232 -7.08 31.83 5.34
CA ILE A 232 -8.17 30.86 5.14
C ILE A 232 -9.32 31.16 6.10
N VAL A 233 -9.02 31.35 7.39
CA VAL A 233 -10.04 31.65 8.41
C VAL A 233 -10.74 32.98 8.13
N ARG A 234 -10.01 33.98 7.65
CA ARG A 234 -10.61 35.28 7.26
C ARG A 234 -11.56 35.18 6.08
N HIS A 235 -11.30 34.23 5.15
CA HIS A 235 -12.08 34.09 3.92
C HIS A 235 -12.87 32.76 3.86
N TYR A 236 -13.22 32.18 5.01
CA TYR A 236 -13.88 30.86 5.09
C TYR A 236 -15.12 30.73 4.19
N GLY A 237 -15.93 31.80 4.09
CA GLY A 237 -17.12 31.79 3.25
C GLY A 237 -16.81 31.74 1.75
N VAL A 238 -15.72 32.40 1.32
CA VAL A 238 -15.27 32.33 -0.09
C VAL A 238 -14.79 30.94 -0.42
N PHE A 239 -14.01 30.31 0.46
CA PHE A 239 -13.56 28.92 0.26
C PHE A 239 -14.75 27.96 0.16
N LEU A 240 -15.75 28.08 1.04
CA LEU A 240 -16.96 27.25 0.97
C LEU A 240 -17.66 27.39 -0.39
N ILE A 241 -17.85 28.63 -0.88
CA ILE A 241 -18.49 28.88 -2.17
C ILE A 241 -17.65 28.28 -3.32
N VAL A 242 -16.34 28.48 -3.31
CA VAL A 242 -15.43 27.91 -4.33
C VAL A 242 -15.54 26.39 -4.39
N PHE A 243 -15.51 25.71 -3.23
CA PHE A 243 -15.68 24.26 -3.20
C PHE A 243 -17.04 23.79 -3.68
N LEU A 244 -18.12 24.49 -3.36
CA LEU A 244 -19.46 24.19 -3.87
C LEU A 244 -19.57 24.37 -5.39
N VAL A 245 -18.93 25.41 -5.93
CA VAL A 245 -18.90 25.65 -7.38
C VAL A 245 -18.10 24.56 -8.11
N VAL A 246 -16.94 24.14 -7.56
CA VAL A 246 -16.10 23.08 -8.14
C VAL A 246 -16.77 21.70 -8.02
N LEU A 247 -17.65 21.50 -7.03
CA LEU A 247 -18.37 20.24 -6.84
C LEU A 247 -19.26 19.90 -8.05
N GLY A 248 -19.86 20.91 -8.71
CA GLY A 248 -20.70 20.69 -9.89
C GLY A 248 -19.95 19.98 -11.05
N PRO A 249 -18.87 20.57 -11.57
CA PRO A 249 -18.03 19.91 -12.56
C PRO A 249 -17.46 18.56 -12.10
N ALA A 250 -17.14 18.42 -10.81
CA ALA A 250 -16.62 17.15 -10.26
C ALA A 250 -17.69 16.04 -10.31
N ILE A 251 -18.93 16.32 -9.94
CA ILE A 251 -20.05 15.37 -10.07
C ILE A 251 -20.29 15.01 -11.53
N TYR A 252 -20.27 16.00 -12.43
CA TYR A 252 -20.40 15.75 -13.86
C TYR A 252 -19.32 14.80 -14.37
N GLY A 253 -18.05 15.06 -14.04
CA GLY A 253 -16.92 14.20 -14.41
C GLY A 253 -17.08 12.79 -13.85
N TYR A 254 -17.45 12.66 -12.57
CA TYR A 254 -17.65 11.36 -11.92
C TYR A 254 -18.73 10.50 -12.61
N THR A 255 -19.83 11.12 -13.04
CA THR A 255 -20.93 10.41 -13.71
C THR A 255 -20.68 10.08 -15.18
N HIS A 256 -19.66 10.71 -15.81
CA HIS A 256 -19.31 10.52 -17.23
C HIS A 256 -17.94 9.87 -17.42
N THR A 257 -17.35 9.35 -16.35
CA THR A 257 -16.08 8.59 -16.44
C THR A 257 -16.40 7.12 -16.63
N ASP A 258 -15.92 6.55 -17.73
CA ASP A 258 -16.06 5.12 -18.01
C ASP A 258 -15.14 4.31 -17.11
N VAL A 259 -15.68 3.23 -16.56
CA VAL A 259 -14.90 2.26 -15.76
C VAL A 259 -14.41 1.14 -16.66
N TYR A 260 -13.16 0.93 -16.63
CA TYR A 260 -12.43 0.00 -17.47
C TYR A 260 -12.28 -1.36 -16.77
N TYR A 261 -12.57 -2.43 -17.49
CA TYR A 261 -12.61 -3.81 -16.94
C TYR A 261 -11.61 -4.77 -17.61
N ASP A 262 -10.84 -4.31 -18.60
CA ASP A 262 -9.86 -5.15 -19.28
C ASP A 262 -8.56 -5.27 -18.46
N LEU A 263 -8.43 -6.36 -17.70
CA LEU A 263 -7.24 -6.66 -16.91
C LEU A 263 -6.03 -7.01 -17.78
N ALA A 264 -6.25 -7.71 -18.89
CA ALA A 264 -5.16 -8.12 -19.77
C ALA A 264 -4.52 -6.92 -20.49
N GLY A 265 -5.33 -5.95 -20.91
CA GLY A 265 -4.85 -4.70 -21.54
C GLY A 265 -4.08 -3.77 -20.62
N THR A 266 -4.13 -3.97 -19.28
CA THR A 266 -3.31 -3.21 -18.31
C THR A 266 -1.88 -3.72 -18.18
N LEU A 267 -1.62 -4.93 -18.64
CA LEU A 267 -0.32 -5.57 -18.48
C LEU A 267 0.71 -5.00 -19.46
N PRO A 268 2.00 -4.95 -19.07
CA PRO A 268 3.06 -4.55 -19.97
C PRO A 268 3.11 -5.43 -21.23
N LYS A 269 3.13 -4.79 -22.39
CA LYS A 269 3.22 -5.50 -23.69
C LYS A 269 4.52 -6.31 -23.85
N SER A 270 5.49 -6.11 -22.98
CA SER A 270 6.75 -6.87 -22.95
C SER A 270 6.63 -8.25 -22.26
N LEU A 271 5.50 -8.56 -21.65
CA LEU A 271 5.28 -9.86 -21.04
C LEU A 271 5.14 -10.95 -22.10
N SER A 272 5.73 -12.11 -21.83
CA SER A 272 5.75 -13.24 -22.77
C SER A 272 4.34 -13.75 -23.09
N SER A 273 3.44 -13.79 -22.13
CA SER A 273 2.04 -14.17 -22.34
C SER A 273 1.27 -13.17 -23.19
N ILE A 274 1.52 -11.88 -23.06
CA ILE A 274 0.87 -10.83 -23.87
C ILE A 274 1.37 -10.88 -25.30
N THR A 275 2.69 -10.94 -25.50
CA THR A 275 3.27 -11.15 -26.84
C THR A 275 2.75 -12.42 -27.50
N ALA A 276 2.61 -13.52 -26.73
CA ALA A 276 2.05 -14.77 -27.21
C ALA A 276 0.56 -14.65 -27.59
N ASN A 277 -0.20 -13.86 -26.81
CA ASN A 277 -1.62 -13.61 -27.10
C ASN A 277 -1.81 -12.78 -28.36
N ASP A 278 -0.97 -11.75 -28.57
CA ASP A 278 -0.96 -10.94 -29.78
C ASP A 278 -0.67 -11.82 -31.00
N LYS A 279 0.31 -12.73 -30.92
CA LYS A 279 0.64 -13.71 -31.95
C LYS A 279 -0.51 -14.68 -32.22
N LEU A 280 -1.18 -15.18 -31.18
CA LEU A 280 -2.33 -16.07 -31.29
C LEU A 280 -3.48 -15.38 -32.06
N ASN A 281 -3.69 -14.10 -31.79
CA ASN A 281 -4.69 -13.30 -32.49
C ASN A 281 -4.31 -13.03 -33.96
N GLU A 282 -3.04 -12.68 -34.21
CA GLU A 282 -2.55 -12.41 -35.57
C GLU A 282 -2.57 -13.65 -36.48
N ASP A 283 -2.19 -14.83 -35.93
CA ASP A 283 -2.00 -16.04 -36.72
C ASP A 283 -3.25 -16.92 -36.82
N PHE A 284 -4.08 -16.91 -35.77
CA PHE A 284 -5.23 -17.81 -35.66
C PHE A 284 -6.58 -17.10 -35.45
N GLU A 285 -6.60 -15.75 -35.37
CA GLU A 285 -7.78 -14.95 -35.04
C GLU A 285 -8.44 -15.37 -33.70
N MET A 286 -7.62 -15.90 -32.78
CA MET A 286 -8.06 -16.37 -31.47
C MET A 286 -7.47 -15.45 -30.39
N GLY A 287 -8.33 -14.75 -29.65
CA GLY A 287 -7.94 -14.03 -28.45
C GLY A 287 -8.06 -14.91 -27.21
N ALA A 288 -7.11 -14.80 -26.26
CA ALA A 288 -7.33 -15.28 -24.91
C ALA A 288 -8.25 -14.26 -24.19
N THR A 289 -9.54 -14.50 -24.25
CA THR A 289 -10.54 -13.72 -23.51
C THR A 289 -10.71 -14.30 -22.11
#